data_01466a03ac2afea84ec5e46af8faa11e
#
_entry.id   01466a03ac2afea84ec5e46af8faa11e
#
_cell.length_a   1.000
_cell.length_b   1.000
_cell.length_c   1.000
_cell.angle_alpha   90.00
_cell.angle_beta   90.00
_cell.angle_gamma   90.00
#
_symmetry.space_group_name_H-M   'P 1'
#
loop_
_entity.id
_entity.type
_entity.pdbx_description
1 polymer ?
#
loop_
_entity_poly.entity_id
_entity_poly.type
_entity_poly.pdbx_seq_one_letter_code
_entity_poly.pdbx_strand_id
1 'polypeptide(L)'
;MKKTVRDVEWAGKTAVVRCDFNVPMQNGTISDETRIVAALPTIQYLHENGAKVVLMSHMGRPKGEPKPEFSLAPVAERLSEHLGFNVHFLASDVVVDDGVKAAVKDLKAGEVALLQNVRYRNEETKNDPEFAKELAGLGDVFVQEAFGTAHRAHASTTGIASYIPAVSGFLIEKELKFLGQAVNDPKRPFAAIMGGAKVGDKIPVITNLLNKVDILIIGGGMVYTFLKAQGYSIGTSLLDEEGLKLVPEILKKAEENHVKLLLPIDTVAADRFAEDAEYDCYDADKIPEDRMGLDIGPKTIQLFTETLKTAKTIVWNGPMGVFEMPAFAVGTKAIAECLAESDAETIIGGGDSAAAVQQFGYGDKMTHISTGGGASLEFLEGKELPGIAILDEK
;
A
#
# COMPACT_ATOMS: atom_id res chain seq x y z
N MET A 1 18.04 -0.99 14.10
CA MET A 1 16.99 0.04 13.80
C MET A 1 17.51 0.90 12.66
N LYS A 2 16.69 1.13 11.63
CA LYS A 2 17.13 1.92 10.46
C LYS A 2 17.35 3.40 10.79
N LYS A 3 18.39 4.00 10.18
CA LYS A 3 18.62 5.46 10.27
C LYS A 3 17.51 6.21 9.55
N THR A 4 17.21 7.41 10.02
CA THR A 4 16.21 8.31 9.46
C THR A 4 16.83 9.64 9.04
N VAL A 5 16.08 10.48 8.39
CA VAL A 5 16.51 11.86 8.06
C VAL A 5 16.93 12.68 9.28
N ARG A 6 16.50 12.30 10.51
CA ARG A 6 16.92 12.96 11.75
C ARG A 6 18.34 12.59 12.19
N ASP A 7 18.89 11.51 11.67
CA ASP A 7 20.22 11.01 12.04
C ASP A 7 21.33 11.59 11.13
N VAL A 8 20.98 12.56 10.27
CA VAL A 8 21.89 13.21 9.32
C VAL A 8 21.95 14.71 9.57
N GLU A 9 23.18 15.27 9.60
CA GLU A 9 23.40 16.73 9.54
C GLU A 9 23.26 17.19 8.09
N TRP A 10 22.23 17.99 7.81
CA TRP A 10 21.86 18.35 6.43
C TRP A 10 22.52 19.61 5.89
N ALA A 11 23.02 20.48 6.76
CA ALA A 11 23.67 21.72 6.32
C ALA A 11 24.83 21.43 5.34
N GLY A 12 24.74 22.00 4.15
CA GLY A 12 25.74 21.81 3.10
C GLY A 12 25.66 20.49 2.34
N LYS A 13 24.68 19.63 2.61
CA LYS A 13 24.47 18.37 1.90
C LYS A 13 23.33 18.43 0.91
N THR A 14 23.41 17.57 -0.08
CA THR A 14 22.34 17.33 -1.06
C THR A 14 21.66 15.98 -0.76
N ALA A 15 20.36 16.03 -0.48
CA ALA A 15 19.51 14.85 -0.32
C ALA A 15 18.95 14.42 -1.67
N VAL A 16 19.16 13.17 -2.07
CA VAL A 16 18.47 12.56 -3.22
C VAL A 16 17.32 11.72 -2.67
N VAL A 17 16.09 12.19 -2.87
CA VAL A 17 14.90 11.64 -2.21
C VAL A 17 14.04 10.86 -3.20
N ARG A 18 13.84 9.57 -2.95
CA ARG A 18 12.92 8.74 -3.75
C ARG A 18 11.52 8.81 -3.15
N CYS A 19 10.62 9.50 -3.83
CA CYS A 19 9.20 9.61 -3.50
C CYS A 19 8.34 8.69 -4.39
N ASP A 20 7.12 8.41 -4.00
CA ASP A 20 6.11 7.77 -4.84
C ASP A 20 5.06 8.79 -5.25
N PHE A 21 5.29 9.46 -6.38
CA PHE A 21 4.39 10.41 -7.01
C PHE A 21 3.62 9.79 -8.19
N ASN A 22 3.47 8.48 -8.20
CA ASN A 22 2.65 7.78 -9.19
C ASN A 22 1.16 7.99 -8.85
N VAL A 23 0.69 9.21 -9.08
CA VAL A 23 -0.67 9.65 -8.80
C VAL A 23 -1.61 9.40 -9.97
N PRO A 24 -2.92 9.18 -9.75
CA PRO A 24 -3.88 9.06 -10.82
C PRO A 24 -4.11 10.40 -11.53
N MET A 25 -4.16 10.35 -12.85
CA MET A 25 -4.38 11.51 -13.71
C MET A 25 -5.70 11.39 -14.45
N GLN A 26 -6.49 12.47 -14.47
CA GLN A 26 -7.70 12.59 -15.27
C GLN A 26 -7.64 13.87 -16.09
N ASN A 27 -7.70 13.73 -17.42
CA ASN A 27 -7.65 14.88 -18.35
C ASN A 27 -6.46 15.82 -18.11
N GLY A 28 -5.27 15.26 -17.78
CA GLY A 28 -4.06 16.03 -17.51
C GLY A 28 -3.99 16.66 -16.10
N THR A 29 -5.00 16.40 -15.24
CA THR A 29 -5.06 16.91 -13.88
C THR A 29 -4.91 15.76 -12.88
N ILE A 30 -4.22 16.02 -11.77
CA ILE A 30 -4.08 15.05 -10.67
C ILE A 30 -5.44 14.92 -9.96
N SER A 31 -5.97 13.70 -9.88
CA SER A 31 -7.29 13.42 -9.26
C SER A 31 -7.19 12.98 -7.80
N ASP A 32 -6.02 12.52 -7.35
CA ASP A 32 -5.74 12.15 -5.96
C ASP A 32 -4.31 12.54 -5.60
N GLU A 33 -4.17 13.36 -4.56
CA GLU A 33 -2.90 13.92 -4.09
C GLU A 33 -2.35 13.21 -2.85
N THR A 34 -2.98 12.14 -2.38
CA THR A 34 -2.60 11.45 -1.15
C THR A 34 -1.11 11.12 -1.08
N ARG A 35 -0.52 10.66 -2.18
CA ARG A 35 0.92 10.34 -2.23
C ARG A 35 1.82 11.57 -2.20
N ILE A 36 1.39 12.68 -2.80
CA ILE A 36 2.11 13.96 -2.73
C ILE A 36 2.11 14.44 -1.29
N VAL A 37 0.93 14.52 -0.68
CA VAL A 37 0.76 14.99 0.71
C VAL A 37 1.57 14.14 1.70
N ALA A 38 1.62 12.82 1.49
CA ALA A 38 2.37 11.91 2.36
C ALA A 38 3.89 12.18 2.37
N ALA A 39 4.46 12.73 1.29
CA ALA A 39 5.88 13.03 1.19
C ALA A 39 6.25 14.43 1.73
N LEU A 40 5.28 15.33 1.88
CA LEU A 40 5.54 16.73 2.26
C LEU A 40 6.32 16.88 3.57
N PRO A 41 6.04 16.13 4.66
CA PRO A 41 6.77 16.29 5.91
C PRO A 41 8.27 16.08 5.78
N THR A 42 8.70 15.09 5.00
CA THR A 42 10.12 14.81 4.75
C THR A 42 10.76 15.91 3.90
N ILE A 43 10.09 16.34 2.83
CA ILE A 43 10.59 17.41 1.95
C ILE A 43 10.75 18.70 2.75
N GLN A 44 9.76 19.05 3.55
CA GLN A 44 9.78 20.26 4.37
C GLN A 44 10.88 20.19 5.43
N TYR A 45 11.05 19.07 6.11
CA TYR A 45 12.13 18.87 7.07
C TYR A 45 13.51 19.08 6.44
N LEU A 46 13.76 18.53 5.26
CA LEU A 46 15.01 18.69 4.54
C LEU A 46 15.24 20.15 4.12
N HIS A 47 14.21 20.81 3.59
CA HIS A 47 14.22 22.23 3.26
C HIS A 47 14.58 23.11 4.46
N GLU A 48 13.90 22.94 5.59
CA GLU A 48 14.08 23.72 6.82
C GLU A 48 15.46 23.49 7.46
N ASN A 49 16.07 22.32 7.26
CA ASN A 49 17.41 22.00 7.73
C ASN A 49 18.52 22.37 6.74
N GLY A 50 18.18 23.12 5.68
CA GLY A 50 19.16 23.69 4.76
C GLY A 50 19.78 22.69 3.77
N ALA A 51 19.19 21.51 3.59
CA ALA A 51 19.59 20.59 2.54
C ALA A 51 19.25 21.15 1.16
N LYS A 52 20.09 20.86 0.16
CA LYS A 52 19.65 20.87 -1.23
C LYS A 52 18.84 19.58 -1.45
N VAL A 53 17.68 19.66 -2.10
CA VAL A 53 16.79 18.51 -2.21
C VAL A 53 16.55 18.17 -3.67
N VAL A 54 16.88 16.96 -4.06
CA VAL A 54 16.62 16.42 -5.41
C VAL A 54 15.61 15.29 -5.28
N LEU A 55 14.36 15.56 -5.67
CA LEU A 55 13.29 14.58 -5.66
C LEU A 55 13.32 13.74 -6.94
N MET A 56 13.04 12.45 -6.82
CA MET A 56 12.86 11.55 -7.96
C MET A 56 11.68 10.62 -7.73
N SER A 57 10.96 10.32 -8.79
CA SER A 57 9.82 9.42 -8.77
C SER A 57 9.57 8.83 -10.14
N HIS A 58 8.72 7.81 -10.18
CA HIS A 58 8.13 7.30 -11.41
C HIS A 58 6.68 7.79 -11.56
N MET A 59 6.19 7.76 -12.79
CA MET A 59 4.79 7.94 -13.16
C MET A 59 4.42 6.89 -14.20
N GLY A 60 3.41 6.08 -13.94
CA GLY A 60 2.91 5.09 -14.87
C GLY A 60 3.94 4.05 -15.34
N ARG A 61 3.77 3.60 -16.58
CA ARG A 61 4.63 2.56 -17.20
C ARG A 61 5.04 2.97 -18.62
N PRO A 62 5.91 3.96 -18.79
CA PRO A 62 6.36 4.45 -20.10
C PRO A 62 7.25 3.46 -20.87
N LYS A 63 7.76 2.41 -20.22
CA LYS A 63 8.58 1.35 -20.83
C LYS A 63 9.89 1.85 -21.46
N GLY A 64 10.53 2.81 -20.80
CA GLY A 64 11.80 3.38 -21.27
C GLY A 64 11.66 4.40 -22.40
N GLU A 65 10.45 4.90 -22.65
CA GLU A 65 10.18 5.91 -23.67
C GLU A 65 9.63 7.18 -23.02
N PRO A 66 10.20 8.36 -23.30
CA PRO A 66 9.61 9.62 -22.86
C PRO A 66 8.24 9.83 -23.48
N LYS A 67 7.24 10.07 -22.64
CA LYS A 67 5.85 10.33 -23.06
C LYS A 67 5.25 11.45 -22.21
N PRO A 68 4.67 12.50 -22.84
CA PRO A 68 4.11 13.65 -22.11
C PRO A 68 3.09 13.28 -21.02
N GLU A 69 2.27 12.25 -21.26
CA GLU A 69 1.25 11.79 -20.31
C GLU A 69 1.85 11.18 -19.02
N PHE A 70 3.13 10.84 -19.03
CA PHE A 70 3.87 10.32 -17.87
C PHE A 70 4.89 11.30 -17.32
N SER A 71 4.82 12.58 -17.74
CA SER A 71 5.69 13.63 -17.20
C SER A 71 5.34 13.96 -15.74
N LEU A 72 6.37 14.23 -14.95
CA LEU A 72 6.22 14.69 -13.56
C LEU A 72 6.03 16.22 -13.44
N ALA A 73 5.95 16.96 -14.55
CA ALA A 73 5.75 18.42 -14.52
C ALA A 73 4.51 18.82 -13.68
N PRO A 74 3.32 18.20 -13.83
CA PRO A 74 2.15 18.54 -13.00
C PRO A 74 2.39 18.28 -11.50
N VAL A 75 3.22 17.31 -11.15
CA VAL A 75 3.58 17.01 -9.76
C VAL A 75 4.45 18.12 -9.19
N ALA A 76 5.40 18.66 -9.96
CA ALA A 76 6.23 19.78 -9.53
C ALA A 76 5.40 21.04 -9.23
N GLU A 77 4.38 21.32 -10.03
CA GLU A 77 3.45 22.43 -9.81
C GLU A 77 2.67 22.25 -8.50
N ARG A 78 2.08 21.05 -8.30
CA ARG A 78 1.33 20.76 -7.06
C ARG A 78 2.21 20.76 -5.82
N LEU A 79 3.43 20.24 -5.90
CA LEU A 79 4.41 20.33 -4.81
C LEU A 79 4.71 21.78 -4.44
N SER A 80 4.92 22.65 -5.44
CA SER A 80 5.18 24.08 -5.22
C SER A 80 4.01 24.75 -4.50
N GLU A 81 2.77 24.44 -4.87
CA GLU A 81 1.59 24.97 -4.22
C GLU A 81 1.46 24.50 -2.76
N HIS A 82 1.65 23.21 -2.48
CA HIS A 82 1.59 22.68 -1.13
C HIS A 82 2.71 23.18 -0.22
N LEU A 83 3.91 23.32 -0.75
CA LEU A 83 5.09 23.74 0.02
C LEU A 83 5.16 25.26 0.22
N GLY A 84 4.50 26.04 -0.64
CA GLY A 84 4.55 27.50 -0.60
C GLY A 84 5.84 28.12 -1.14
N PHE A 85 6.67 27.33 -1.82
CA PHE A 85 7.88 27.78 -2.51
C PHE A 85 8.07 26.99 -3.83
N ASN A 86 8.94 27.51 -4.70
CA ASN A 86 9.13 26.89 -6.01
C ASN A 86 9.89 25.57 -5.93
N VAL A 87 9.37 24.54 -6.59
CA VAL A 87 10.05 23.28 -6.88
C VAL A 87 10.53 23.33 -8.33
N HIS A 88 11.84 23.30 -8.54
CA HIS A 88 12.45 23.38 -9.87
C HIS A 88 12.26 22.05 -10.60
N PHE A 89 11.45 22.05 -11.67
CA PHE A 89 11.30 20.87 -12.49
C PHE A 89 12.44 20.73 -13.51
N LEU A 90 13.23 19.66 -13.40
CA LEU A 90 14.38 19.41 -14.27
C LEU A 90 13.97 18.46 -15.41
N ALA A 91 13.42 19.04 -16.47
CA ALA A 91 12.90 18.31 -17.63
C ALA A 91 14.04 17.78 -18.51
N SER A 92 14.33 16.48 -18.39
CA SER A 92 15.26 15.78 -19.27
C SER A 92 14.72 14.40 -19.59
N ASP A 93 14.60 14.08 -20.87
CA ASP A 93 14.08 12.79 -21.35
C ASP A 93 15.01 11.61 -20.99
N VAL A 94 16.26 11.89 -20.67
CA VAL A 94 17.24 10.91 -20.19
C VAL A 94 17.41 10.94 -18.67
N VAL A 95 16.58 11.72 -17.97
CA VAL A 95 16.52 11.89 -16.52
C VAL A 95 17.74 12.58 -15.93
N VAL A 96 18.94 12.12 -16.23
CA VAL A 96 20.22 12.69 -15.80
C VAL A 96 21.08 13.00 -17.02
N ASP A 97 21.33 14.27 -17.25
CA ASP A 97 22.26 14.79 -18.25
C ASP A 97 23.14 15.89 -17.63
N ASP A 98 24.01 16.49 -18.44
CA ASP A 98 24.92 17.53 -17.94
C ASP A 98 24.17 18.82 -17.52
N GLY A 99 23.02 19.11 -18.14
CA GLY A 99 22.13 20.20 -17.75
C GLY A 99 21.51 19.97 -16.40
N VAL A 100 21.01 18.78 -16.13
CA VAL A 100 20.47 18.36 -14.83
C VAL A 100 21.56 18.43 -13.75
N LYS A 101 22.76 17.88 -14.03
CA LYS A 101 23.88 17.94 -13.08
C LYS A 101 24.29 19.37 -12.74
N ALA A 102 24.33 20.24 -13.73
CA ALA A 102 24.62 21.67 -13.51
C ALA A 102 23.53 22.33 -12.66
N ALA A 103 22.26 22.13 -13.00
CA ALA A 103 21.15 22.68 -12.25
C ALA A 103 21.13 22.23 -10.77
N VAL A 104 21.39 20.95 -10.51
CA VAL A 104 21.50 20.42 -9.15
C VAL A 104 22.68 21.04 -8.38
N LYS A 105 23.83 21.21 -9.04
CA LYS A 105 24.99 21.86 -8.44
C LYS A 105 24.68 23.30 -8.03
N ASP A 106 23.93 24.03 -8.86
CA ASP A 106 23.60 25.44 -8.66
C ASP A 106 22.48 25.68 -7.63
N LEU A 107 21.77 24.62 -7.17
CA LEU A 107 20.80 24.73 -6.08
C LEU A 107 21.44 25.36 -4.84
N LYS A 108 20.68 26.21 -4.17
CA LYS A 108 21.04 26.78 -2.87
C LYS A 108 20.49 25.93 -1.72
N ALA A 109 21.01 26.19 -0.53
CA ALA A 109 20.51 25.57 0.69
C ALA A 109 19.00 25.78 0.82
N GLY A 110 18.25 24.70 1.05
CA GLY A 110 16.80 24.69 1.13
C GLY A 110 16.07 24.61 -0.22
N GLU A 111 16.72 24.81 -1.35
CA GLU A 111 16.04 24.68 -2.66
C GLU A 111 15.73 23.22 -3.00
N VAL A 112 14.60 23.03 -3.68
CA VAL A 112 14.05 21.73 -4.04
C VAL A 112 13.90 21.62 -5.55
N ALA A 113 14.40 20.53 -6.11
CA ALA A 113 14.22 20.19 -7.52
C ALA A 113 13.55 18.82 -7.65
N LEU A 114 12.82 18.61 -8.74
CA LEU A 114 12.21 17.32 -9.11
C LEU A 114 12.76 16.90 -10.48
N LEU A 115 13.31 15.70 -10.56
CA LEU A 115 13.73 15.08 -11.82
C LEU A 115 12.52 14.67 -12.65
N GLN A 116 12.74 14.45 -13.94
CA GLN A 116 11.77 13.80 -14.82
C GLN A 116 11.62 12.31 -14.44
N ASN A 117 10.54 11.70 -14.89
CA ASN A 117 10.15 10.31 -14.62
C ASN A 117 11.32 9.33 -14.83
N VAL A 118 11.78 8.71 -13.74
CA VAL A 118 12.92 7.77 -13.78
C VAL A 118 12.67 6.57 -14.70
N ARG A 119 11.42 6.22 -14.97
CA ARG A 119 11.04 5.14 -15.90
C ARG A 119 11.06 5.54 -17.36
N TYR A 120 11.46 6.77 -17.70
CA TYR A 120 11.88 7.11 -19.07
C TYR A 120 13.14 6.36 -19.47
N ARG A 121 13.85 5.78 -18.50
CA ARG A 121 14.99 4.90 -18.68
C ARG A 121 14.62 3.45 -18.36
N ASN A 122 14.87 2.52 -19.26
CA ASN A 122 14.68 1.09 -19.01
C ASN A 122 15.60 0.56 -17.92
N GLU A 123 16.74 1.20 -17.73
CA GLU A 123 17.76 0.93 -16.73
C GLU A 123 17.19 1.03 -15.31
N GLU A 124 16.17 1.86 -15.08
CA GLU A 124 15.50 2.00 -13.80
C GLU A 124 14.96 0.66 -13.30
N THR A 125 14.10 0.03 -14.10
CA THR A 125 13.43 -1.22 -13.68
C THR A 125 14.35 -2.44 -13.69
N LYS A 126 15.50 -2.34 -14.37
CA LYS A 126 16.54 -3.37 -14.41
C LYS A 126 17.54 -3.25 -13.26
N ASN A 127 17.40 -2.22 -12.42
CA ASN A 127 18.37 -1.89 -11.38
C ASN A 127 19.79 -1.76 -11.94
N ASP A 128 19.92 -1.08 -13.08
CA ASP A 128 21.20 -0.93 -13.79
C ASP A 128 22.20 -0.15 -12.92
N PRO A 129 23.44 -0.67 -12.72
CA PRO A 129 24.41 -0.04 -11.85
C PRO A 129 24.88 1.32 -12.32
N GLU A 130 25.02 1.55 -13.63
CA GLU A 130 25.49 2.83 -14.15
C GLU A 130 24.42 3.91 -13.96
N PHE A 131 23.14 3.59 -14.23
CA PHE A 131 22.05 4.52 -13.96
C PHE A 131 21.90 4.81 -12.47
N ALA A 132 22.03 3.80 -11.61
CA ALA A 132 22.04 3.99 -10.16
C ALA A 132 23.19 4.93 -9.72
N LYS A 133 24.36 4.80 -10.32
CA LYS A 133 25.53 5.66 -10.08
C LYS A 133 25.31 7.10 -10.59
N GLU A 134 24.66 7.25 -11.75
CA GLU A 134 24.27 8.58 -12.26
C GLU A 134 23.34 9.29 -11.27
N LEU A 135 22.32 8.60 -10.75
CA LEU A 135 21.40 9.13 -9.72
C LEU A 135 22.13 9.47 -8.42
N ALA A 136 23.01 8.58 -7.94
CA ALA A 136 23.82 8.81 -6.75
C ALA A 136 24.78 10.00 -6.88
N GLY A 137 25.27 10.27 -8.08
CA GLY A 137 26.12 11.41 -8.40
C GLY A 137 25.45 12.77 -8.26
N LEU A 138 24.13 12.81 -8.04
CA LEU A 138 23.37 14.03 -7.82
C LEU A 138 23.38 14.52 -6.37
N GLY A 139 23.85 13.72 -5.40
CA GLY A 139 23.86 14.15 -4.01
C GLY A 139 24.74 13.32 -3.08
N ASP A 140 24.60 13.60 -1.79
CA ASP A 140 25.47 13.06 -0.74
C ASP A 140 24.82 11.91 0.05
N VAL A 141 23.49 11.96 0.19
CA VAL A 141 22.72 10.96 0.97
C VAL A 141 21.43 10.64 0.24
N PHE A 142 21.14 9.37 0.13
CA PHE A 142 19.87 8.87 -0.39
C PHE A 142 18.82 8.82 0.72
N VAL A 143 17.64 9.33 0.43
CA VAL A 143 16.47 9.26 1.32
C VAL A 143 15.38 8.42 0.66
N GLN A 144 15.05 7.28 1.26
CA GLN A 144 13.93 6.45 0.83
C GLN A 144 12.64 6.95 1.45
N GLU A 145 11.70 7.36 0.60
CA GLU A 145 10.37 7.84 0.99
C GLU A 145 9.24 7.15 0.23
N ALA A 146 9.59 6.20 -0.64
CA ALA A 146 8.65 5.51 -1.52
C ALA A 146 8.34 4.10 -1.04
N PHE A 147 7.51 3.96 0.00
CA PHE A 147 7.13 2.66 0.54
C PHE A 147 6.40 1.80 -0.51
N GLY A 148 5.52 2.40 -1.31
CA GLY A 148 4.77 1.71 -2.37
C GLY A 148 5.63 0.99 -3.41
N THR A 149 6.89 1.38 -3.56
CA THR A 149 7.85 0.75 -4.48
C THR A 149 8.99 0.01 -3.77
N ALA A 150 9.00 -0.01 -2.46
CA ALA A 150 10.09 -0.60 -1.66
C ALA A 150 10.25 -2.12 -1.86
N HIS A 151 9.23 -2.81 -2.36
CA HIS A 151 9.26 -4.24 -2.71
C HIS A 151 9.98 -4.54 -4.02
N ARG A 152 10.40 -3.51 -4.78
CA ARG A 152 11.06 -3.65 -6.09
C ARG A 152 12.51 -3.19 -6.01
N ALA A 153 13.43 -4.04 -6.46
CA ALA A 153 14.83 -3.67 -6.62
C ALA A 153 15.02 -2.92 -7.94
N HIS A 154 14.83 -1.60 -7.91
CA HIS A 154 15.06 -0.69 -9.04
C HIS A 154 16.28 0.20 -8.77
N ALA A 155 16.80 0.87 -9.79
CA ALA A 155 17.98 1.74 -9.66
C ALA A 155 17.74 2.86 -8.63
N SER A 156 16.59 3.55 -8.70
CA SER A 156 16.25 4.66 -7.80
C SER A 156 15.74 4.24 -6.42
N THR A 157 15.38 2.98 -6.21
CA THR A 157 14.86 2.48 -4.93
C THR A 157 15.88 1.65 -4.15
N THR A 158 16.85 1.05 -4.85
CA THR A 158 17.77 0.07 -4.27
C THR A 158 19.21 0.31 -4.74
N GLY A 159 19.45 0.33 -6.04
CA GLY A 159 20.80 0.41 -6.61
C GLY A 159 21.60 1.64 -6.18
N ILE A 160 20.95 2.76 -6.04
CA ILE A 160 21.55 4.04 -5.60
C ILE A 160 22.28 3.91 -4.25
N ALA A 161 21.78 3.10 -3.32
CA ALA A 161 22.36 2.89 -2.00
C ALA A 161 23.70 2.12 -2.03
N SER A 162 24.09 1.58 -3.18
CA SER A 162 25.42 1.00 -3.36
C SER A 162 26.52 2.06 -3.48
N TYR A 163 26.16 3.33 -3.68
CA TYR A 163 27.11 4.40 -3.98
C TYR A 163 27.13 5.52 -2.95
N ILE A 164 26.02 5.74 -2.24
CA ILE A 164 25.90 6.77 -1.19
C ILE A 164 25.14 6.22 0.01
N PRO A 165 25.35 6.79 1.23
CA PRO A 165 24.60 6.40 2.43
C PRO A 165 23.08 6.54 2.22
N ALA A 166 22.31 5.66 2.86
CA ALA A 166 20.87 5.57 2.68
C ALA A 166 20.12 5.64 4.02
N VAL A 167 19.16 6.54 4.11
CA VAL A 167 18.32 6.71 5.30
C VAL A 167 16.83 6.72 4.93
N SER A 168 15.95 6.49 5.90
CA SER A 168 14.52 6.61 5.69
C SER A 168 14.02 8.04 5.84
N GLY A 169 13.03 8.43 5.03
CA GLY A 169 12.18 9.56 5.33
C GLY A 169 11.11 9.21 6.36
N PHE A 170 10.27 10.19 6.71
CA PHE A 170 9.24 10.02 7.75
C PHE A 170 8.11 9.07 7.35
N LEU A 171 7.78 8.99 6.06
CA LEU A 171 6.78 8.04 5.57
C LEU A 171 7.25 6.60 5.78
N ILE A 172 8.47 6.28 5.38
CA ILE A 172 9.07 4.95 5.61
C ILE A 172 9.17 4.65 7.11
N GLU A 173 9.63 5.61 7.93
CA GLU A 173 9.69 5.46 9.39
C GLU A 173 8.31 5.11 9.97
N LYS A 174 7.27 5.82 9.52
CA LYS A 174 5.89 5.59 9.94
C LYS A 174 5.37 4.21 9.53
N GLU A 175 5.61 3.80 8.28
CA GLU A 175 5.22 2.48 7.77
C GLU A 175 5.91 1.35 8.56
N LEU A 176 7.22 1.45 8.76
CA LEU A 176 7.99 0.47 9.54
C LEU A 176 7.54 0.41 11.01
N LYS A 177 7.18 1.55 11.59
CA LYS A 177 6.65 1.60 12.95
C LYS A 177 5.33 0.84 13.06
N PHE A 178 4.34 1.18 12.23
CA PHE A 178 3.00 0.61 12.37
C PHE A 178 2.90 -0.82 11.85
N LEU A 179 3.33 -1.08 10.62
CA LEU A 179 3.31 -2.44 10.07
C LEU A 179 4.31 -3.37 10.79
N GLY A 180 5.51 -2.86 11.08
CA GLY A 180 6.53 -3.64 11.78
C GLY A 180 6.10 -4.01 13.19
N GLN A 181 5.52 -3.08 13.95
CA GLN A 181 5.01 -3.33 15.29
C GLN A 181 3.83 -4.32 15.25
N ALA A 182 2.88 -4.12 14.34
CA ALA A 182 1.74 -5.03 14.19
C ALA A 182 2.15 -6.47 13.90
N VAL A 183 3.18 -6.67 13.08
CA VAL A 183 3.60 -8.01 12.66
C VAL A 183 4.56 -8.68 13.66
N ASN A 184 5.43 -7.90 14.33
CA ASN A 184 6.51 -8.43 15.15
C ASN A 184 6.23 -8.36 16.65
N ASP A 185 5.48 -7.36 17.12
CA ASP A 185 5.17 -7.15 18.54
C ASP A 185 3.79 -6.51 18.72
N PRO A 186 2.70 -7.19 18.27
CA PRO A 186 1.34 -6.65 18.35
C PRO A 186 0.83 -6.63 19.79
N LYS A 187 -0.02 -5.64 20.10
CA LYS A 187 -0.88 -5.72 21.28
C LYS A 187 -1.95 -6.76 21.02
N ARG A 188 -2.11 -7.72 21.93
CA ARG A 188 -3.05 -8.84 21.78
C ARG A 188 -4.38 -8.59 22.49
N PRO A 189 -5.50 -9.14 21.99
CA PRO A 189 -5.59 -10.00 20.79
C PRO A 189 -5.28 -9.25 19.48
N PHE A 190 -4.55 -9.93 18.59
CA PHE A 190 -4.23 -9.44 17.26
C PHE A 190 -5.16 -10.08 16.22
N ALA A 191 -5.94 -9.26 15.53
CA ALA A 191 -6.84 -9.67 14.46
C ALA A 191 -6.34 -9.23 13.10
N ALA A 192 -6.44 -10.11 12.11
CA ALA A 192 -6.26 -9.76 10.71
C ALA A 192 -7.58 -9.98 9.96
N ILE A 193 -7.90 -9.04 9.08
CA ILE A 193 -9.04 -9.11 8.16
C ILE A 193 -8.48 -9.17 6.76
N MET A 194 -8.78 -10.27 6.05
CA MET A 194 -8.31 -10.50 4.70
C MET A 194 -9.50 -10.62 3.76
N GLY A 195 -9.61 -9.68 2.84
CA GLY A 195 -10.58 -9.70 1.74
C GLY A 195 -9.89 -9.82 0.39
N GLY A 196 -10.67 -9.78 -0.67
CA GLY A 196 -10.19 -9.87 -2.04
C GLY A 196 -10.87 -10.97 -2.84
N ALA A 197 -10.51 -11.07 -4.12
CA ALA A 197 -11.21 -11.95 -5.05
C ALA A 197 -10.70 -13.40 -5.02
N LYS A 198 -9.38 -13.61 -4.90
CA LYS A 198 -8.75 -14.92 -5.06
C LYS A 198 -7.94 -15.34 -3.84
N VAL A 199 -8.10 -16.59 -3.42
CA VAL A 199 -7.33 -17.19 -2.32
C VAL A 199 -5.85 -17.28 -2.70
N GLY A 200 -5.54 -17.77 -3.90
CA GLY A 200 -4.18 -18.00 -4.38
C GLY A 200 -3.28 -16.77 -4.24
N ASP A 201 -3.81 -15.61 -4.55
CA ASP A 201 -3.07 -14.33 -4.46
C ASP A 201 -2.74 -13.93 -2.99
N LYS A 202 -3.46 -14.48 -2.02
CA LYS A 202 -3.35 -14.15 -0.60
C LYS A 202 -2.70 -15.27 0.25
N ILE A 203 -2.41 -16.42 -0.31
CA ILE A 203 -1.84 -17.57 0.42
C ILE A 203 -0.58 -17.19 1.21
N PRO A 204 0.42 -16.50 0.63
CA PRO A 204 1.63 -16.17 1.38
C PRO A 204 1.35 -15.28 2.60
N VAL A 205 0.47 -14.29 2.43
CA VAL A 205 0.05 -13.39 3.52
C VAL A 205 -0.71 -14.16 4.60
N ILE A 206 -1.72 -14.92 4.22
CA ILE A 206 -2.54 -15.73 5.14
C ILE A 206 -1.64 -16.69 5.91
N THR A 207 -0.74 -17.40 5.23
CA THR A 207 0.16 -18.37 5.85
C THR A 207 1.10 -17.73 6.88
N ASN A 208 1.63 -16.55 6.59
CA ASN A 208 2.46 -15.82 7.53
C ASN A 208 1.65 -15.30 8.72
N LEU A 209 0.48 -14.72 8.45
CA LEU A 209 -0.40 -14.18 9.51
C LEU A 209 -0.91 -15.28 10.44
N LEU A 210 -1.18 -16.49 9.97
CA LEU A 210 -1.58 -17.62 10.81
C LEU A 210 -0.53 -18.00 11.86
N ASN A 211 0.73 -17.60 11.69
CA ASN A 211 1.77 -17.77 12.71
C ASN A 211 1.79 -16.63 13.74
N LYS A 212 1.01 -15.58 13.55
CA LYS A 212 1.17 -14.32 14.29
C LYS A 212 -0.12 -13.84 14.95
N VAL A 213 -1.27 -14.08 14.33
CA VAL A 213 -2.58 -13.55 14.77
C VAL A 213 -3.28 -14.49 15.76
N ASP A 214 -4.16 -13.91 16.57
CA ASP A 214 -5.10 -14.66 17.41
C ASP A 214 -6.43 -14.90 16.67
N ILE A 215 -6.78 -13.98 15.75
CA ILE A 215 -8.03 -13.98 14.99
C ILE A 215 -7.73 -13.70 13.52
N LEU A 216 -8.29 -14.50 12.62
CA LEU A 216 -8.25 -14.27 11.19
C LEU A 216 -9.68 -14.25 10.63
N ILE A 217 -10.05 -13.15 10.03
CA ILE A 217 -11.35 -12.96 9.36
C ILE A 217 -11.14 -13.00 7.86
N ILE A 218 -11.89 -13.83 7.18
CA ILE A 218 -11.87 -13.94 5.72
C ILE A 218 -13.15 -13.32 5.15
N GLY A 219 -13.01 -12.40 4.21
CA GLY A 219 -14.10 -11.73 3.52
C GLY A 219 -13.85 -11.62 2.01
N GLY A 220 -14.71 -10.88 1.32
CA GLY A 220 -14.60 -10.67 -0.12
C GLY A 220 -14.92 -11.91 -0.96
N GLY A 221 -14.61 -11.86 -2.24
CA GLY A 221 -14.92 -12.93 -3.19
C GLY A 221 -14.23 -14.26 -2.91
N MET A 222 -13.08 -14.25 -2.24
CA MET A 222 -12.36 -15.48 -1.89
C MET A 222 -13.10 -16.37 -0.87
N VAL A 223 -14.06 -15.82 -0.15
CA VAL A 223 -14.91 -16.56 0.80
C VAL A 223 -15.57 -17.77 0.12
N TYR A 224 -16.04 -17.60 -1.10
CA TYR A 224 -16.78 -18.67 -1.80
C TYR A 224 -15.89 -19.86 -2.15
N THR A 225 -14.60 -19.65 -2.32
CA THR A 225 -13.62 -20.73 -2.42
C THR A 225 -13.50 -21.52 -1.10
N PHE A 226 -13.51 -20.84 0.05
CA PHE A 226 -13.53 -21.48 1.37
C PHE A 226 -14.84 -22.25 1.59
N LEU A 227 -15.99 -21.66 1.27
CA LEU A 227 -17.30 -22.32 1.40
C LEU A 227 -17.41 -23.54 0.51
N LYS A 228 -16.90 -23.46 -0.71
CA LYS A 228 -16.82 -24.62 -1.63
C LYS A 228 -15.97 -25.74 -1.07
N ALA A 229 -14.84 -25.43 -0.45
CA ALA A 229 -13.98 -26.42 0.21
C ALA A 229 -14.69 -27.12 1.38
N GLN A 230 -15.66 -26.45 2.03
CA GLN A 230 -16.51 -27.03 3.08
C GLN A 230 -17.68 -27.86 2.52
N GLY A 231 -17.80 -27.94 1.19
CA GLY A 231 -18.86 -28.73 0.52
C GLY A 231 -20.16 -27.94 0.27
N TYR A 232 -20.17 -26.63 0.47
CA TYR A 232 -21.37 -25.82 0.24
C TYR A 232 -21.55 -25.47 -1.24
N SER A 233 -22.81 -25.31 -1.66
CA SER A 233 -23.13 -24.67 -2.94
C SER A 233 -22.81 -23.18 -2.84
N ILE A 234 -22.15 -22.64 -3.86
CA ILE A 234 -21.82 -21.22 -3.95
C ILE A 234 -22.52 -20.51 -5.12
N GLY A 235 -23.44 -21.20 -5.81
CA GLY A 235 -24.13 -20.67 -6.99
C GLY A 235 -23.15 -20.28 -8.09
N THR A 236 -23.33 -19.09 -8.63
CA THR A 236 -22.45 -18.52 -9.66
C THR A 236 -21.36 -17.60 -9.07
N SER A 237 -21.12 -17.70 -7.77
CA SER A 237 -20.10 -16.91 -7.08
C SER A 237 -18.70 -17.19 -7.62
N LEU A 238 -17.80 -16.25 -7.41
CA LEU A 238 -16.40 -16.37 -7.81
C LEU A 238 -15.76 -17.60 -7.15
N LEU A 239 -15.08 -18.43 -7.96
CA LEU A 239 -14.34 -19.59 -7.50
C LEU A 239 -12.90 -19.53 -8.00
N ASP A 240 -11.95 -19.65 -7.09
CA ASP A 240 -10.54 -19.85 -7.38
C ASP A 240 -10.22 -21.34 -7.29
N GLU A 241 -10.22 -22.04 -8.43
CA GLU A 241 -10.01 -23.49 -8.48
C GLU A 241 -8.62 -23.93 -8.01
N GLU A 242 -7.60 -23.12 -8.24
CA GLU A 242 -6.26 -23.40 -7.73
C GLU A 242 -6.18 -23.12 -6.23
N GLY A 243 -6.77 -22.01 -5.77
CA GLY A 243 -6.89 -21.69 -4.35
C GLY A 243 -7.70 -22.72 -3.56
N LEU A 244 -8.72 -23.34 -4.18
CA LEU A 244 -9.54 -24.37 -3.57
C LEU A 244 -8.72 -25.55 -3.02
N LYS A 245 -7.65 -25.94 -3.72
CA LYS A 245 -6.75 -27.03 -3.32
C LYS A 245 -5.94 -26.70 -2.06
N LEU A 246 -5.77 -25.42 -1.78
CA LEU A 246 -4.93 -24.92 -0.68
C LEU A 246 -5.73 -24.61 0.59
N VAL A 247 -7.05 -24.43 0.47
CA VAL A 247 -7.93 -24.11 1.62
C VAL A 247 -7.83 -25.14 2.76
N PRO A 248 -7.84 -26.46 2.52
CA PRO A 248 -7.73 -27.44 3.60
C PRO A 248 -6.47 -27.26 4.46
N GLU A 249 -5.34 -26.93 3.84
CA GLU A 249 -4.07 -26.69 4.54
C GLU A 249 -4.15 -25.42 5.38
N ILE A 250 -4.78 -24.36 4.86
CA ILE A 250 -5.01 -23.11 5.61
C ILE A 250 -5.85 -23.36 6.86
N LEU A 251 -6.97 -24.09 6.72
CA LEU A 251 -7.86 -24.40 7.83
C LEU A 251 -7.15 -25.25 8.89
N LYS A 252 -6.39 -26.26 8.46
CA LYS A 252 -5.58 -27.10 9.34
C LYS A 252 -4.54 -26.29 10.10
N LYS A 253 -3.81 -25.40 9.41
CA LYS A 253 -2.81 -24.54 10.02
C LYS A 253 -3.42 -23.56 11.04
N ALA A 254 -4.61 -23.02 10.75
CA ALA A 254 -5.33 -22.18 11.70
C ALA A 254 -5.67 -22.95 12.99
N GLU A 255 -6.13 -24.20 12.87
CA GLU A 255 -6.42 -25.07 14.00
C GLU A 255 -5.16 -25.41 14.80
N GLU A 256 -4.08 -25.83 14.13
CA GLU A 256 -2.79 -26.17 14.76
C GLU A 256 -2.19 -24.99 15.53
N ASN A 257 -2.36 -23.77 15.01
CA ASN A 257 -1.87 -22.55 15.64
C ASN A 257 -2.86 -21.90 16.62
N HIS A 258 -4.02 -22.55 16.87
CA HIS A 258 -5.08 -22.03 17.72
C HIS A 258 -5.60 -20.65 17.31
N VAL A 259 -5.59 -20.35 16.01
CA VAL A 259 -6.14 -19.11 15.45
C VAL A 259 -7.64 -19.26 15.27
N LYS A 260 -8.39 -18.29 15.81
CA LYS A 260 -9.83 -18.19 15.56
C LYS A 260 -10.07 -17.69 14.12
N LEU A 261 -10.22 -18.63 13.18
CA LEU A 261 -10.54 -18.32 11.79
C LEU A 261 -12.06 -18.20 11.63
N LEU A 262 -12.53 -17.05 11.14
CA LEU A 262 -13.94 -16.77 10.91
C LEU A 262 -14.22 -16.61 9.41
N LEU A 263 -15.22 -17.34 8.95
CA LEU A 263 -15.83 -17.22 7.63
C LEU A 263 -17.23 -16.61 7.76
N PRO A 264 -17.76 -15.96 6.71
CA PRO A 264 -19.14 -15.52 6.68
C PRO A 264 -20.13 -16.67 6.90
N ILE A 265 -21.16 -16.41 7.70
CA ILE A 265 -22.27 -17.33 7.98
C ILE A 265 -23.51 -17.01 7.16
N ASP A 266 -23.56 -15.84 6.56
CA ASP A 266 -24.54 -15.41 5.57
C ASP A 266 -23.91 -14.49 4.53
N THR A 267 -24.55 -14.33 3.40
CA THR A 267 -24.06 -13.52 2.28
C THR A 267 -25.22 -12.82 1.59
N VAL A 268 -24.95 -11.62 1.06
CA VAL A 268 -25.83 -10.93 0.12
C VAL A 268 -25.47 -11.43 -1.28
N ALA A 269 -26.40 -12.12 -1.92
CA ALA A 269 -26.19 -12.71 -3.23
C ALA A 269 -27.20 -12.19 -4.26
N ALA A 270 -26.69 -11.90 -5.45
CA ALA A 270 -27.43 -11.27 -6.53
C ALA A 270 -27.57 -12.19 -7.76
N ASP A 271 -28.52 -11.87 -8.63
CA ASP A 271 -28.74 -12.59 -9.88
C ASP A 271 -27.63 -12.30 -10.93
N ARG A 272 -26.96 -11.16 -10.81
CA ARG A 272 -25.86 -10.73 -11.69
C ARG A 272 -24.95 -9.71 -11.02
N PHE A 273 -23.79 -9.46 -11.60
CA PHE A 273 -22.86 -8.43 -11.16
C PHE A 273 -23.23 -7.08 -11.77
N ALA A 274 -24.15 -6.34 -11.11
CA ALA A 274 -24.63 -5.02 -11.54
C ALA A 274 -25.22 -4.25 -10.36
N GLU A 275 -25.20 -2.92 -10.41
CA GLU A 275 -25.78 -2.05 -9.37
C GLU A 275 -27.29 -2.22 -9.21
N ASP A 276 -27.98 -2.54 -10.30
CA ASP A 276 -29.44 -2.76 -10.37
C ASP A 276 -29.83 -4.23 -10.28
N ALA A 277 -28.93 -5.10 -9.84
CA ALA A 277 -29.19 -6.52 -9.69
C ALA A 277 -30.26 -6.79 -8.62
N GLU A 278 -31.09 -7.81 -8.83
CA GLU A 278 -31.94 -8.37 -7.79
C GLU A 278 -31.10 -9.18 -6.81
N TYR A 279 -31.22 -8.91 -5.52
CA TYR A 279 -30.44 -9.57 -4.48
C TYR A 279 -31.27 -9.86 -3.23
N ASP A 280 -30.81 -10.85 -2.49
CA ASP A 280 -31.33 -11.18 -1.16
C ASP A 280 -30.20 -11.72 -0.28
N CYS A 281 -30.50 -11.89 1.01
CA CYS A 281 -29.57 -12.46 1.97
C CYS A 281 -29.83 -13.97 2.15
N TYR A 282 -28.78 -14.77 2.06
CA TYR A 282 -28.84 -16.22 2.19
C TYR A 282 -27.85 -16.70 3.26
N ASP A 283 -28.21 -17.74 3.99
CA ASP A 283 -27.23 -18.45 4.82
C ASP A 283 -26.11 -19.00 3.92
N ALA A 284 -24.89 -19.04 4.42
CA ALA A 284 -23.71 -19.38 3.61
C ALA A 284 -23.75 -20.81 3.02
N ASP A 285 -24.51 -21.72 3.66
CA ASP A 285 -24.74 -23.09 3.20
C ASP A 285 -25.97 -23.24 2.30
N LYS A 286 -26.65 -22.15 1.94
CA LYS A 286 -27.93 -22.14 1.17
C LYS A 286 -27.95 -21.14 0.03
N ILE A 287 -26.82 -20.83 -0.55
CA ILE A 287 -26.74 -19.93 -1.72
C ILE A 287 -27.39 -20.63 -2.92
N PRO A 288 -28.42 -20.03 -3.57
CA PRO A 288 -29.06 -20.62 -4.75
C PRO A 288 -28.10 -20.75 -5.93
N GLU A 289 -28.33 -21.74 -6.79
CA GLU A 289 -27.45 -22.03 -7.94
C GLU A 289 -27.35 -20.90 -8.95
N ASP A 290 -28.36 -20.03 -9.04
CA ASP A 290 -28.47 -18.88 -9.94
C ASP A 290 -28.03 -17.55 -9.28
N ARG A 291 -27.43 -17.58 -8.10
CA ARG A 291 -27.03 -16.39 -7.36
C ARG A 291 -25.52 -16.36 -7.15
N MET A 292 -24.96 -15.13 -7.16
CA MET A 292 -23.56 -14.86 -6.84
C MET A 292 -23.45 -14.01 -5.59
N GLY A 293 -22.61 -14.40 -4.66
CA GLY A 293 -22.34 -13.60 -3.48
C GLY A 293 -21.51 -12.37 -3.79
N LEU A 294 -21.97 -11.20 -3.31
CA LEU A 294 -21.33 -9.91 -3.57
C LEU A 294 -21.01 -9.12 -2.32
N ASP A 295 -21.55 -9.52 -1.14
CA ASP A 295 -21.20 -8.92 0.15
C ASP A 295 -21.48 -9.91 1.28
N ILE A 296 -20.96 -9.63 2.47
CA ILE A 296 -21.32 -10.36 3.69
C ILE A 296 -22.71 -9.94 4.16
N GLY A 297 -23.43 -10.88 4.78
CA GLY A 297 -24.77 -10.63 5.30
C GLY A 297 -24.77 -10.02 6.72
N PRO A 298 -25.96 -9.66 7.23
CA PRO A 298 -26.11 -9.01 8.53
C PRO A 298 -25.68 -9.86 9.72
N LYS A 299 -25.88 -11.20 9.68
CA LYS A 299 -25.40 -12.09 10.74
C LYS A 299 -23.88 -12.13 10.79
N THR A 300 -23.23 -12.12 9.62
CA THR A 300 -21.77 -12.06 9.50
C THR A 300 -21.23 -10.74 10.00
N ILE A 301 -21.86 -9.62 9.64
CA ILE A 301 -21.48 -8.28 10.15
C ILE A 301 -21.50 -8.30 11.68
N GLN A 302 -22.56 -8.81 12.29
CA GLN A 302 -22.65 -8.91 13.75
C GLN A 302 -21.52 -9.76 14.32
N LEU A 303 -21.31 -10.97 13.78
CA LEU A 303 -20.26 -11.88 14.23
C LEU A 303 -18.87 -11.26 14.15
N PHE A 304 -18.55 -10.63 13.02
CA PHE A 304 -17.24 -10.02 12.77
C PHE A 304 -17.02 -8.81 13.67
N THR A 305 -17.98 -7.89 13.77
CA THR A 305 -17.85 -6.68 14.59
C THR A 305 -17.77 -7.00 16.08
N GLU A 306 -18.56 -7.95 16.60
CA GLU A 306 -18.45 -8.41 17.99
C GLU A 306 -17.08 -9.02 18.28
N THR A 307 -16.53 -9.79 17.34
CA THR A 307 -15.20 -10.37 17.49
C THR A 307 -14.12 -9.30 17.44
N LEU A 308 -14.19 -8.36 16.50
CA LEU A 308 -13.21 -7.28 16.34
C LEU A 308 -13.15 -6.33 17.54
N LYS A 309 -14.26 -6.13 18.26
CA LYS A 309 -14.29 -5.34 19.51
C LYS A 309 -13.38 -5.90 20.60
N THR A 310 -13.02 -7.16 20.54
CA THR A 310 -12.09 -7.79 21.50
C THR A 310 -10.61 -7.54 21.17
N ALA A 311 -10.30 -7.16 19.93
CA ALA A 311 -8.93 -7.00 19.45
C ALA A 311 -8.28 -5.70 19.98
N LYS A 312 -6.93 -5.74 20.07
CA LYS A 312 -6.10 -4.57 20.43
C LYS A 312 -5.22 -4.11 19.30
N THR A 313 -4.97 -4.98 18.32
CA THR A 313 -4.32 -4.67 17.04
C THR A 313 -5.17 -5.29 15.94
N ILE A 314 -5.48 -4.50 14.90
CA ILE A 314 -6.25 -4.96 13.75
C ILE A 314 -5.51 -4.54 12.48
N VAL A 315 -5.19 -5.50 11.62
CA VAL A 315 -4.70 -5.26 10.26
C VAL A 315 -5.79 -5.65 9.29
N TRP A 316 -6.15 -4.76 8.38
CA TRP A 316 -7.17 -5.00 7.38
C TRP A 316 -6.62 -4.82 5.97
N ASN A 317 -6.77 -5.84 5.11
CA ASN A 317 -6.38 -5.83 3.71
C ASN A 317 -7.44 -6.52 2.84
N GLY A 318 -8.13 -5.74 2.03
CA GLY A 318 -9.17 -6.19 1.10
C GLY A 318 -10.60 -6.02 1.63
N PRO A 319 -11.53 -5.53 0.79
CA PRO A 319 -12.92 -5.28 1.18
C PRO A 319 -13.70 -6.57 1.44
N MET A 320 -14.84 -6.42 2.12
CA MET A 320 -15.73 -7.55 2.44
C MET A 320 -16.71 -7.88 1.32
N GLY A 321 -16.97 -6.94 0.43
CA GLY A 321 -17.88 -7.06 -0.70
C GLY A 321 -17.51 -6.07 -1.81
N VAL A 322 -18.39 -5.94 -2.79
CA VAL A 322 -18.24 -5.01 -3.92
C VAL A 322 -18.67 -3.61 -3.49
N PHE A 323 -17.81 -2.97 -2.70
CA PHE A 323 -18.14 -1.70 -2.03
C PHE A 323 -18.34 -0.51 -2.98
N GLU A 324 -17.92 -0.64 -4.23
CA GLU A 324 -18.16 0.34 -5.29
C GLU A 324 -19.64 0.44 -5.65
N MET A 325 -20.40 -0.64 -5.40
CA MET A 325 -21.86 -0.69 -5.61
C MET A 325 -22.58 -0.51 -4.27
N PRO A 326 -23.41 0.53 -4.08
CA PRO A 326 -24.04 0.83 -2.79
C PRO A 326 -24.79 -0.34 -2.14
N ALA A 327 -25.44 -1.17 -2.94
CA ALA A 327 -26.16 -2.35 -2.46
C ALA A 327 -25.27 -3.41 -1.81
N PHE A 328 -24.00 -3.47 -2.19
CA PHE A 328 -23.01 -4.46 -1.78
C PHE A 328 -21.84 -3.84 -0.99
N ALA A 329 -22.03 -2.63 -0.49
CA ALA A 329 -21.07 -1.87 0.30
C ALA A 329 -21.30 -1.98 1.81
N VAL A 330 -22.42 -2.53 2.24
CA VAL A 330 -22.88 -2.52 3.64
C VAL A 330 -21.90 -3.24 4.55
N GLY A 331 -21.41 -4.40 4.12
CA GLY A 331 -20.44 -5.18 4.90
C GLY A 331 -19.12 -4.45 5.08
N THR A 332 -18.54 -3.92 4.02
CA THR A 332 -17.28 -3.17 4.07
C THR A 332 -17.42 -1.91 4.91
N LYS A 333 -18.53 -1.18 4.78
CA LYS A 333 -18.83 0.00 5.58
C LYS A 333 -18.93 -0.32 7.06
N ALA A 334 -19.63 -1.39 7.42
CA ALA A 334 -19.82 -1.82 8.81
C ALA A 334 -18.48 -2.19 9.48
N ILE A 335 -17.59 -2.85 8.75
CA ILE A 335 -16.24 -3.13 9.25
C ILE A 335 -15.45 -1.82 9.44
N ALA A 336 -15.47 -0.91 8.47
CA ALA A 336 -14.81 0.39 8.57
C ALA A 336 -15.31 1.19 9.79
N GLU A 337 -16.61 1.23 10.02
CA GLU A 337 -17.24 1.89 11.17
C GLU A 337 -16.80 1.23 12.50
N CYS A 338 -16.81 -0.09 12.57
CA CYS A 338 -16.35 -0.83 13.75
C CYS A 338 -14.89 -0.49 14.09
N LEU A 339 -14.01 -0.43 13.09
CA LEU A 339 -12.62 -0.06 13.29
C LEU A 339 -12.47 1.40 13.72
N ALA A 340 -13.26 2.30 13.14
CA ALA A 340 -13.27 3.73 13.47
C ALA A 340 -13.70 4.02 14.90
N GLU A 341 -14.54 3.16 15.48
CA GLU A 341 -15.02 3.27 16.87
C GLU A 341 -14.16 2.46 17.86
N SER A 342 -13.19 1.70 17.37
CA SER A 342 -12.35 0.82 18.19
C SER A 342 -11.23 1.57 18.88
N ASP A 343 -10.87 1.15 20.11
CA ASP A 343 -9.64 1.57 20.80
C ASP A 343 -8.40 0.77 20.35
N ALA A 344 -8.55 -0.15 19.40
CA ALA A 344 -7.44 -0.93 18.86
C ALA A 344 -6.53 -0.09 17.95
N GLU A 345 -5.29 -0.51 17.81
CA GLU A 345 -4.42 -0.02 16.73
C GLU A 345 -4.94 -0.59 15.41
N THR A 346 -5.48 0.29 14.55
CA THR A 346 -6.09 -0.08 13.26
C THR A 346 -5.19 0.29 12.10
N ILE A 347 -4.74 -0.70 11.36
CA ILE A 347 -3.80 -0.56 10.25
C ILE A 347 -4.47 -1.06 8.98
N ILE A 348 -4.64 -0.15 8.03
CA ILE A 348 -5.27 -0.43 6.75
C ILE A 348 -4.20 -0.63 5.69
N GLY A 349 -4.19 -1.78 5.05
CA GLY A 349 -3.30 -2.11 3.94
C GLY A 349 -4.07 -2.40 2.66
N GLY A 350 -3.45 -2.12 1.52
CA GLY A 350 -4.05 -2.32 0.21
C GLY A 350 -4.89 -1.13 -0.28
N GLY A 351 -4.86 -0.91 -1.59
CA GLY A 351 -5.51 0.24 -2.23
C GLY A 351 -7.03 0.26 -2.04
N ASP A 352 -7.69 -0.89 -2.21
CA ASP A 352 -9.15 -0.99 -2.12
C ASP A 352 -9.66 -0.73 -0.70
N SER A 353 -8.97 -1.27 0.32
CA SER A 353 -9.33 -1.01 1.72
C SER A 353 -9.12 0.46 2.10
N ALA A 354 -8.01 1.06 1.65
CA ALA A 354 -7.73 2.47 1.85
C ALA A 354 -8.80 3.35 1.16
N ALA A 355 -9.15 3.02 -0.09
CA ALA A 355 -10.21 3.70 -0.82
C ALA A 355 -11.57 3.59 -0.11
N ALA A 356 -11.92 2.40 0.38
CA ALA A 356 -13.17 2.17 1.10
C ALA A 356 -13.27 3.01 2.38
N VAL A 357 -12.26 3.01 3.24
CA VAL A 357 -12.30 3.80 4.48
C VAL A 357 -12.35 5.30 4.22
N GLN A 358 -11.71 5.78 3.15
CA GLN A 358 -11.79 7.18 2.73
C GLN A 358 -13.19 7.50 2.18
N GLN A 359 -13.72 6.67 1.30
CA GLN A 359 -15.07 6.84 0.72
C GLN A 359 -16.15 6.92 1.80
N PHE A 360 -16.04 6.13 2.87
CA PHE A 360 -17.00 6.13 3.98
C PHE A 360 -16.72 7.20 5.04
N GLY A 361 -15.67 8.01 4.88
CA GLY A 361 -15.34 9.11 5.78
C GLY A 361 -14.69 8.68 7.10
N TYR A 362 -14.07 7.50 7.15
CA TYR A 362 -13.41 6.97 8.34
C TYR A 362 -11.87 7.00 8.27
N GLY A 363 -11.29 7.55 7.20
CA GLY A 363 -9.84 7.57 7.01
C GLY A 363 -9.07 8.18 8.18
N ASP A 364 -9.50 9.35 8.67
CA ASP A 364 -8.85 10.06 9.77
C ASP A 364 -8.99 9.36 11.14
N LYS A 365 -9.87 8.38 11.25
CA LYS A 365 -10.09 7.60 12.48
C LYS A 365 -9.22 6.34 12.54
N MET A 366 -8.56 5.96 11.45
CA MET A 366 -7.64 4.83 11.43
C MET A 366 -6.29 5.25 12.01
N THR A 367 -5.65 4.35 12.77
CA THR A 367 -4.32 4.61 13.34
C THR A 367 -3.29 4.81 12.23
N HIS A 368 -3.36 3.99 11.17
CA HIS A 368 -2.49 4.10 10.01
C HIS A 368 -3.16 3.54 8.76
N ILE A 369 -3.08 4.30 7.66
CA ILE A 369 -3.43 3.81 6.33
C ILE A 369 -2.12 3.71 5.55
N SER A 370 -1.72 2.49 5.21
CA SER A 370 -0.48 2.27 4.48
C SER A 370 -0.60 2.76 3.03
N THR A 371 0.43 3.45 2.58
CA THR A 371 0.57 3.87 1.18
C THR A 371 1.16 2.77 0.30
N GLY A 372 1.51 1.63 0.91
CA GLY A 372 2.37 0.61 0.31
C GLY A 372 1.73 -0.26 -0.77
N GLY A 373 0.42 -0.44 -0.79
CA GLY A 373 -0.23 -1.35 -1.74
C GLY A 373 0.41 -2.75 -1.73
N GLY A 374 1.06 -3.12 -2.83
CA GLY A 374 1.79 -4.40 -2.93
C GLY A 374 2.94 -4.55 -1.94
N ALA A 375 3.65 -3.47 -1.61
CA ALA A 375 4.73 -3.51 -0.61
C ALA A 375 4.20 -3.85 0.78
N SER A 376 3.03 -3.34 1.16
CA SER A 376 2.39 -3.70 2.43
C SER A 376 2.04 -5.18 2.49
N LEU A 377 1.54 -5.74 1.39
CA LEU A 377 1.25 -7.18 1.29
C LEU A 377 2.52 -8.02 1.44
N GLU A 378 3.57 -7.71 0.68
CA GLU A 378 4.85 -8.42 0.78
C GLU A 378 5.48 -8.31 2.16
N PHE A 379 5.33 -7.16 2.83
CA PHE A 379 5.74 -6.99 4.22
C PHE A 379 4.95 -7.92 5.16
N LEU A 380 3.62 -8.01 4.98
CA LEU A 380 2.76 -8.92 5.74
C LEU A 380 3.03 -10.41 5.43
N GLU A 381 3.54 -10.72 4.24
CA GLU A 381 4.05 -12.05 3.88
C GLU A 381 5.35 -12.42 4.63
N GLY A 382 5.98 -11.46 5.32
CA GLY A 382 7.25 -11.64 5.99
C GLY A 382 8.46 -11.52 5.07
N LYS A 383 8.27 -11.01 3.85
CA LYS A 383 9.37 -10.77 2.92
C LYS A 383 10.18 -9.55 3.34
N GLU A 384 11.48 -9.63 3.14
CA GLU A 384 12.35 -8.48 3.21
C GLU A 384 12.14 -7.60 1.98
N LEU A 385 11.83 -6.33 2.21
CA LEU A 385 11.64 -5.36 1.12
C LEU A 385 13.00 -4.80 0.69
N PRO A 386 13.43 -4.96 -0.57
CA PRO A 386 14.75 -4.50 -1.04
C PRO A 386 15.02 -3.03 -0.75
N GLY A 387 14.03 -2.16 -0.97
CA GLY A 387 14.14 -0.71 -0.70
C GLY A 387 14.20 -0.33 0.77
N ILE A 388 13.97 -1.28 1.67
CA ILE A 388 14.12 -1.10 3.13
C ILE A 388 15.43 -1.75 3.61
N ALA A 389 15.78 -2.90 3.04
CA ALA A 389 16.99 -3.64 3.39
C ALA A 389 18.27 -2.80 3.23
N ILE A 390 18.29 -1.96 2.19
CA ILE A 390 19.45 -1.11 1.85
C ILE A 390 19.67 0.08 2.80
N LEU A 391 18.74 0.37 3.70
CA LEU A 391 18.88 1.49 4.63
C LEU A 391 19.92 1.19 5.69
N ASP A 392 20.72 2.20 6.02
CA ASP A 392 21.75 2.11 7.07
C ASP A 392 21.14 1.80 8.44
N GLU A 393 21.85 1.06 9.24
CA GLU A 393 21.48 0.78 10.64
C GLU A 393 22.06 1.85 11.59
N LYS A 394 21.32 2.13 12.70
CA LYS A 394 21.80 2.96 13.81
C LYS A 394 22.87 2.26 14.61
#